data_2c6f4be7ec5ae9af3b391c511d5673a4
#
_entry.id   2c6f4be7ec5ae9af3b391c511d5673a4
#
_cell.length_a   1.000
_cell.length_b   1.000
_cell.length_c   1.000
_cell.angle_alpha   90.00
_cell.angle_beta   90.00
_cell.angle_gamma   90.00
#
_symmetry.space_group_name_H-M   'P 1'
#
loop_
_entity.id
_entity.type
_entity.pdbx_description
1 polymer ?
#
loop_
_entity_poly.entity_id
_entity_poly.type
_entity_poly.pdbx_seq_one_letter_code
_entity_poly.pdbx_strand_id
1 'polypeptide(L)' 'ALDAPSPLGSRTNDGLITTRVRAKLLTIADLPESNIKVVTEAGVVYLMGLVDAQSGNVAAEAASTIGGVAKVVKLFEHP' A
#
# COMPACT_ATOMS: atom_id res chain seq x y z
N ALA A 1 -2.26 -3.13 30.29
CA ALA A 1 -2.22 -3.30 29.85
C ALA A 1 -2.03 -2.79 28.63
N LEU A 2 -1.75 -2.18 28.59
CA LEU A 2 -1.59 -1.51 27.68
C LEU A 2 -0.40 -1.79 27.05
N ASP A 3 0.21 -2.49 27.58
CA ASP A 3 1.31 -2.86 27.13
C ASP A 3 1.26 -3.57 25.91
N ALA A 4 0.43 -4.23 25.76
CA ALA A 4 0.30 -4.89 24.56
C ALA A 4 0.33 -3.88 23.48
N PRO A 5 0.95 -4.15 22.42
CA PRO A 5 0.90 -3.26 21.32
C PRO A 5 -0.53 -3.14 21.04
N SER A 6 -1.03 -2.08 21.34
CA SER A 6 -2.42 -1.93 21.23
C SER A 6 -2.80 -1.99 19.77
N PRO A 7 -3.94 -2.49 19.49
CA PRO A 7 -4.49 -2.43 18.15
C PRO A 7 -4.55 -1.01 17.63
N LEU A 8 -4.68 -0.08 18.53
CA LEU A 8 -4.70 1.32 18.15
C LEU A 8 -3.37 1.76 17.57
N GLY A 9 -2.28 1.33 18.18
CA GLY A 9 -0.97 1.66 17.66
C GLY A 9 -0.72 1.01 16.32
N SER A 10 -1.12 -0.25 16.17
CA SER A 10 -0.99 -0.92 14.90
C SER A 10 -1.77 -0.21 13.82
N ARG A 11 -3.00 0.17 14.14
CA ARG A 11 -3.81 0.87 13.16
C ARG A 11 -3.23 2.19 12.77
N THR A 12 -2.61 2.90 13.71
CA THR A 12 -1.98 4.16 13.41
C THR A 12 -0.83 3.96 12.44
N ASN A 13 -0.01 2.93 12.67
CA ASN A 13 1.07 2.65 11.75
C ASN A 13 0.57 2.26 10.39
N ASP A 14 -0.46 1.41 10.34
CA ASP A 14 -1.01 0.98 9.06
C ASP A 14 -1.59 2.16 8.29
N GLY A 15 -2.28 3.06 8.99
CA GLY A 15 -2.81 4.25 8.34
C GLY A 15 -1.72 5.15 7.80
N LEU A 16 -0.62 5.27 8.53
CA LEU A 16 0.50 6.07 8.08
C LEU A 16 1.17 5.43 6.87
N ILE A 17 1.30 4.12 6.88
CA ILE A 17 1.87 3.40 5.75
C ILE A 17 1.00 3.60 4.51
N THR A 18 -0.31 3.46 4.67
CA THR A 18 -1.23 3.68 3.55
C THR A 18 -1.06 5.08 2.97
N THR A 19 -0.98 6.09 3.83
CA THR A 19 -0.80 7.46 3.38
C THR A 19 0.50 7.63 2.61
N ARG A 20 1.57 7.04 3.12
CA ARG A 20 2.88 7.16 2.47
C ARG A 20 2.91 6.43 1.14
N VAL A 21 2.29 5.27 1.07
CA VAL A 21 2.21 4.53 -0.18
C VAL A 21 1.44 5.34 -1.22
N ARG A 22 0.30 5.90 -0.82
CA ARG A 22 -0.48 6.72 -1.75
C ARG A 22 0.32 7.93 -2.23
N ALA A 23 1.00 8.60 -1.32
CA ALA A 23 1.82 9.76 -1.69
C ALA A 23 2.91 9.36 -2.67
N LYS A 24 3.52 8.19 -2.47
CA LYS A 24 4.55 7.70 -3.37
C LYS A 24 3.97 7.42 -4.76
N LEU A 25 2.81 6.79 -4.80
CA LEU A 25 2.19 6.48 -6.09
C LEU A 25 1.87 7.74 -6.88
N LEU A 26 1.52 8.82 -6.18
CA LEU A 26 1.22 10.08 -6.85
C LEU A 26 2.44 10.69 -7.54
N THR A 27 3.63 10.29 -7.15
CA THR A 27 4.85 10.84 -7.76
C THR A 27 5.26 10.09 -9.02
N ILE A 28 4.58 9.01 -9.35
CA ILE A 28 4.97 8.17 -10.48
C ILE A 28 4.18 8.61 -11.71
N ALA A 29 4.91 9.03 -12.75
CA ALA A 29 4.27 9.48 -13.98
C ALA A 29 3.55 8.32 -14.66
N ASP A 30 2.42 8.62 -15.26
CA ASP A 30 1.63 7.66 -16.06
C ASP A 30 1.06 6.51 -15.24
N LEU A 31 1.09 6.59 -13.92
CA LEU A 31 0.49 5.57 -13.09
C LEU A 31 -0.97 5.95 -12.81
N PRO A 32 -1.94 5.09 -13.13
CA PRO A 32 -3.34 5.41 -12.86
C PRO A 32 -3.66 5.19 -11.38
N GLU A 33 -3.11 6.04 -10.52
CA GLU A 33 -3.22 5.85 -9.07
C GLU A 33 -4.65 5.95 -8.58
N SER A 34 -5.52 6.65 -9.29
CA SER A 34 -6.92 6.72 -8.88
C SER A 34 -7.64 5.38 -9.04
N ASN A 35 -7.07 4.48 -9.84
CA ASN A 35 -7.62 3.13 -10.00
C ASN A 35 -7.01 2.14 -9.02
N ILE A 36 -6.13 2.61 -8.14
CA ILE A 36 -5.44 1.74 -7.21
C ILE A 36 -5.95 2.01 -5.81
N LYS A 37 -6.41 0.97 -5.15
CA LYS A 37 -6.82 1.05 -3.77
C LYS A 37 -5.74 0.44 -2.89
N VAL A 38 -5.39 1.14 -1.83
CA VAL A 38 -4.34 0.71 -0.91
C VAL A 38 -4.96 0.43 0.44
N VAL A 39 -4.71 -0.76 0.96
CA VAL A 39 -5.14 -1.14 2.31
C VAL A 39 -3.92 -1.73 3.01
N THR A 40 -3.69 -1.33 4.24
CA THR A 40 -2.57 -1.85 5.02
C THR A 40 -3.09 -2.50 6.28
N GLU A 41 -2.62 -3.73 6.54
CA GLU A 41 -2.99 -4.48 7.72
C GLU A 41 -1.74 -5.12 8.30
N ALA A 42 -1.40 -4.79 9.52
CA ALA A 42 -0.24 -5.38 10.22
C ALA A 42 1.04 -5.27 9.39
N GLY A 43 1.22 -4.15 8.72
CA GLY A 43 2.41 -3.92 7.90
C GLY A 43 2.34 -4.55 6.51
N VAL A 44 1.28 -5.27 6.19
CA VAL A 44 1.11 -5.85 4.86
C VAL A 44 0.26 -4.91 4.03
N VAL A 45 0.79 -4.52 2.88
CA VAL A 45 0.09 -3.60 1.98
C VAL A 45 -0.61 -4.40 0.90
N TYR A 46 -1.91 -4.22 0.79
CA TYR A 46 -2.70 -4.86 -0.25
C TYR A 46 -3.04 -3.81 -1.30
N LEU A 47 -2.65 -4.08 -2.53
CA LEU A 47 -2.91 -3.18 -3.65
C LEU A 47 -3.97 -3.82 -4.53
N MET A 48 -5.07 -3.10 -4.74
CA MET A 48 -6.21 -3.60 -5.50
C MET A 48 -6.58 -2.59 -6.56
N GLY A 49 -7.29 -3.04 -7.56
CA GLY A 49 -7.80 -2.16 -8.58
C GLY A 49 -7.66 -2.76 -9.97
N LEU A 50 -8.15 -2.02 -10.95
CA LEU A 50 -8.13 -2.44 -12.34
C LEU A 50 -7.03 -1.68 -13.06
N VAL A 51 -5.89 -2.33 -13.25
CA VAL A 51 -4.72 -1.73 -13.90
C VAL A 51 -4.01 -2.80 -14.70
N ASP A 52 -3.19 -2.40 -15.65
CA ASP A 52 -2.42 -3.37 -16.40
C ASP A 52 -1.28 -3.93 -15.54
N ALA A 53 -0.68 -5.01 -16.01
CA ALA A 53 0.33 -5.72 -15.22
C ALA A 53 1.53 -4.83 -14.92
N GLN A 54 1.93 -4.02 -15.89
CA GLN A 54 3.09 -3.15 -15.70
C GLN A 54 2.82 -2.11 -14.61
N SER A 55 1.66 -1.46 -14.66
CA SER A 55 1.30 -0.48 -13.63
C SER A 55 1.22 -1.13 -12.26
N GLY A 56 0.65 -2.33 -12.20
CA GLY A 56 0.58 -3.06 -10.95
C GLY A 56 1.95 -3.36 -10.37
N ASN A 57 2.89 -3.77 -11.22
CA ASN A 57 4.25 -4.07 -10.77
C ASN A 57 4.96 -2.81 -10.28
N VAL A 58 4.79 -1.71 -11.00
CA VAL A 58 5.40 -0.44 -10.60
C VAL A 58 4.85 0.00 -9.25
N ALA A 59 3.54 -0.10 -9.07
CA ALA A 59 2.92 0.29 -7.81
C ALA A 59 3.42 -0.59 -6.66
N ALA A 60 3.52 -1.89 -6.88
CA ALA A 60 3.98 -2.81 -5.84
C ALA A 60 5.43 -2.52 -5.47
N GLU A 61 6.26 -2.26 -6.46
CA GLU A 61 7.66 -1.95 -6.19
C GLU A 61 7.77 -0.65 -5.40
N ALA A 62 7.02 0.36 -5.78
CA ALA A 62 7.03 1.62 -5.04
C ALA A 62 6.57 1.42 -3.60
N ALA A 63 5.51 0.64 -3.40
CA ALA A 63 4.99 0.38 -2.07
C ALA A 63 6.02 -0.34 -1.20
N SER A 64 6.79 -1.22 -1.79
CA SER A 64 7.79 -2.00 -1.05
C SER A 64 8.93 -1.15 -0.51
N THR A 65 9.11 0.06 -1.03
CA THR A 65 10.18 0.94 -0.57
C THR A 65 9.76 1.77 0.65
N ILE A 66 8.50 1.71 1.04
CA ILE A 66 8.01 2.51 2.15
C ILE A 66 8.43 1.87 3.47
N GLY A 67 8.99 2.67 4.37
CA GLY A 67 9.40 2.16 5.67
C GLY A 67 8.21 1.63 6.45
N GLY A 68 8.39 0.50 7.09
CA GLY A 68 7.33 -0.13 7.87
C GLY A 68 6.56 -1.19 7.10
N VAL A 69 6.74 -1.27 5.79
CA VAL A 69 6.05 -2.28 4.99
C VAL A 69 6.77 -3.62 5.14
N ALA A 70 6.06 -4.61 5.64
CA ALA A 70 6.60 -5.95 5.79
C ALA A 70 6.44 -6.76 4.51
N LYS A 71 5.35 -6.50 3.77
CA LYS A 71 5.04 -7.30 2.59
C LYS A 71 4.04 -6.55 1.74
N VAL A 72 4.09 -6.75 0.43
CA VAL A 72 3.11 -6.17 -0.50
C VAL A 72 2.41 -7.32 -1.21
N VAL A 73 1.08 -7.28 -1.23
CA VAL A 73 0.26 -8.27 -1.90
C VAL A 73 -0.47 -7.58 -3.05
N LYS A 74 -0.31 -8.10 -4.24
CA LYS A 74 -0.95 -7.53 -5.43
C LYS A 74 -2.25 -8.29 -5.68
N LEU A 75 -3.35 -7.58 -5.63
CA LEU A 75 -4.68 -8.14 -5.90
C LEU A 75 -5.33 -7.38 -7.04
N PHE A 76 -4.54 -7.02 -8.05
CA PHE A 76 -5.03 -6.26 -9.19
C PHE A 76 -5.83 -7.13 -10.14
N GLU A 77 -6.80 -6.51 -10.80
CA GLU A 77 -7.46 -7.11 -11.94
C GLU A 77 -6.95 -6.40 -13.18
N HIS A 78 -6.79 -7.12 -14.25
CA HIS A 78 -6.28 -6.55 -15.49
C HIS A 78 -7.42 -6.40 -16.49
N PRO A 79 -7.42 -5.30 -17.25
CA PRO A 79 -8.48 -5.10 -18.26
C PRO A 79 -8.40 -6.13 -19.35
#